data_64aa652340d210e9809f88a2168aeb4e
#
_entry.id   64aa652340d210e9809f88a2168aeb4e
#
_cell.length_a   1.000
_cell.length_b   1.000
_cell.length_c   1.000
_cell.angle_alpha   90.00
_cell.angle_beta   90.00
_cell.angle_gamma   90.00
#
_symmetry.space_group_name_H-M   'P 1'
#
loop_
_entity.id
_entity.type
_entity.pdbx_description
1 polymer ?
#
loop_
_entity_poly.entity_id
_entity_poly.type
_entity_poly.pdbx_seq_one_letter_code
_entity_poly.pdbx_strand_id
1 'polypeptide(L)'
;DERRAQMGAASLQVIKENRGADVRSIHYLKELLDLTAVPAREYKSYPINTRNLTDEGGGRLRHGDAIIQYVMQVAYGPETPFFGWLLLAVLRGMSYLYEFGVCCKLSMYNCGLLHRKKLNCCVISIGNITVGGTGKTPTAQKMAAIIKSMGYRVVILNRGYRSHWGKELGVVSDGNKIFMTAYEAGDEAYLMAKTLPGIPVIIGKNRAVTGRYAVEKLNAEVIIMDDGYQHWQLERDLDVVLVDTLNMFGNGCVLPRGTLREPLENLSRGD
;
A
#
# COMPACT_ATOMS: atom_id res chain seq x y z
N ASP A 1 -25.57 16.15 0.43
CA ASP A 1 -25.98 15.21 -0.63
C ASP A 1 -25.32 15.48 -1.98
N GLU A 2 -25.19 16.75 -2.39
CA GLU A 2 -24.56 17.12 -3.66
C GLU A 2 -23.06 16.74 -3.73
N ARG A 3 -22.35 16.90 -2.64
CA ARG A 3 -20.92 16.49 -2.52
C ARG A 3 -20.74 14.96 -2.59
N ARG A 4 -21.69 14.18 -2.06
CA ARG A 4 -21.72 12.72 -2.19
C ARG A 4 -21.99 12.29 -3.64
N ALA A 5 -22.87 12.98 -4.33
CA ALA A 5 -23.16 12.73 -5.74
C ALA A 5 -21.95 13.07 -6.63
N GLN A 6 -21.26 14.19 -6.37
CA GLN A 6 -20.03 14.58 -7.08
C GLN A 6 -18.88 13.58 -6.83
N MET A 7 -18.71 13.13 -5.59
CA MET A 7 -17.72 12.08 -5.26
C MET A 7 -18.08 10.74 -5.91
N GLY A 8 -19.36 10.38 -5.95
CA GLY A 8 -19.83 9.18 -6.65
C GLY A 8 -19.57 9.24 -8.15
N ALA A 9 -19.79 10.41 -8.77
CA ALA A 9 -19.53 10.62 -10.20
C ALA A 9 -18.04 10.57 -10.52
N ALA A 10 -17.20 11.24 -9.72
CA ALA A 10 -15.74 11.20 -9.88
C ALA A 10 -15.18 9.78 -9.68
N SER A 11 -15.69 9.04 -8.69
CA SER A 11 -15.32 7.65 -8.45
C SER A 11 -15.73 6.73 -9.60
N LEU A 12 -16.91 6.95 -10.18
CA LEU A 12 -17.39 6.19 -11.34
C LEU A 12 -16.54 6.48 -12.58
N GLN A 13 -16.06 7.70 -12.72
CA GLN A 13 -15.19 8.11 -13.81
C GLN A 13 -13.80 7.43 -13.68
N VAL A 14 -13.21 7.45 -12.48
CA VAL A 14 -11.95 6.75 -12.19
C VAL A 14 -12.08 5.24 -12.45
N ILE A 15 -13.22 4.62 -12.06
CA ILE A 15 -13.47 3.19 -12.35
C ILE A 15 -13.60 2.94 -13.86
N LYS A 16 -14.31 3.83 -14.59
CA LYS A 16 -14.45 3.71 -16.05
C LYS A 16 -13.14 3.88 -16.79
N GLU A 17 -12.32 4.83 -16.38
CA GLU A 17 -11.00 5.12 -16.96
C GLU A 17 -9.98 4.02 -16.63
N ASN A 18 -10.13 3.36 -15.47
CA ASN A 18 -9.29 2.24 -15.04
C ASN A 18 -9.89 0.86 -15.30
N ARG A 19 -11.00 0.76 -16.01
CA ARG A 19 -11.58 -0.52 -16.43
C ARG A 19 -10.59 -1.26 -17.35
N GLY A 20 -10.06 -2.39 -16.87
CA GLY A 20 -8.97 -3.11 -17.52
C GLY A 20 -7.57 -2.65 -17.06
N ALA A 21 -7.48 -2.01 -15.89
CA ALA A 21 -6.19 -1.61 -15.29
C ALA A 21 -5.23 -2.80 -15.09
N ASP A 22 -5.78 -3.98 -14.79
CA ASP A 22 -5.03 -5.24 -14.71
C ASP A 22 -4.37 -5.57 -16.05
N VAL A 23 -5.10 -5.45 -17.15
CA VAL A 23 -4.57 -5.71 -18.51
C VAL A 23 -3.57 -4.63 -18.91
N ARG A 24 -3.85 -3.36 -18.60
CA ARG A 24 -2.93 -2.24 -18.86
C ARG A 24 -1.67 -2.36 -18.02
N SER A 25 -1.78 -2.68 -16.74
CA SER A 25 -0.61 -2.88 -15.86
C SER A 25 0.27 -4.03 -16.34
N ILE A 26 -0.32 -5.11 -16.86
CA ILE A 26 0.43 -6.22 -17.49
C ILE A 26 1.08 -5.77 -18.81
N HIS A 27 0.40 -4.94 -19.59
CA HIS A 27 0.95 -4.39 -20.83
C HIS A 27 2.14 -3.46 -20.53
N TYR A 28 2.00 -2.52 -19.62
CA TYR A 28 3.08 -1.66 -19.13
C TYR A 28 4.23 -2.46 -18.53
N LEU A 29 3.94 -3.51 -17.77
CA LEU A 29 4.95 -4.41 -17.24
C LEU A 29 5.74 -5.12 -18.35
N LYS A 30 5.05 -5.57 -19.39
CA LYS A 30 5.69 -6.18 -20.58
C LYS A 30 6.59 -5.19 -21.30
N GLU A 31 6.11 -3.99 -21.51
CA GLU A 31 6.84 -2.90 -22.16
C GLU A 31 8.06 -2.47 -21.33
N LEU A 32 7.89 -2.34 -20.00
CA LEU A 32 8.94 -1.95 -19.06
C LEU A 32 10.04 -3.02 -18.92
N LEU A 33 9.69 -4.28 -19.07
CA LEU A 33 10.59 -5.43 -18.95
C LEU A 33 11.10 -5.95 -20.30
N ASP A 34 10.87 -5.23 -21.39
CA ASP A 34 11.28 -5.62 -22.76
C ASP A 34 10.72 -7.00 -23.20
N LEU A 35 9.53 -7.36 -22.70
CA LEU A 35 8.91 -8.63 -22.97
C LEU A 35 8.18 -8.62 -24.31
N THR A 36 8.87 -8.96 -25.37
CA THR A 36 8.23 -9.32 -26.64
C THR A 36 7.60 -10.70 -26.55
N ALA A 37 6.28 -10.72 -26.72
CA ALA A 37 5.43 -11.89 -27.02
C ALA A 37 5.42 -13.07 -26.05
N VAL A 38 4.51 -13.02 -25.04
CA VAL A 38 3.95 -14.23 -24.43
C VAL A 38 2.45 -14.23 -24.66
N PRO A 39 1.84 -15.32 -25.19
CA PRO A 39 0.40 -15.36 -25.46
C PRO A 39 -0.40 -15.29 -24.16
N ALA A 40 -1.46 -14.48 -24.18
CA ALA A 40 -2.40 -14.35 -23.08
C ALA A 40 -3.09 -15.70 -22.80
N ARG A 41 -2.79 -16.32 -21.65
CA ARG A 41 -3.60 -17.41 -21.11
C ARG A 41 -4.82 -16.82 -20.45
N GLU A 42 -6.00 -17.35 -20.77
CA GLU A 42 -7.28 -16.98 -20.17
C GLU A 42 -7.23 -17.06 -18.64
N TYR A 43 -7.66 -15.99 -18.01
CA TYR A 43 -7.71 -15.85 -16.57
C TYR A 43 -9.05 -16.36 -16.03
N LYS A 44 -9.05 -17.46 -15.30
CA LYS A 44 -10.22 -17.89 -14.50
C LYS A 44 -10.28 -17.05 -13.22
N SER A 45 -11.34 -16.24 -13.09
CA SER A 45 -11.66 -15.51 -11.87
C SER A 45 -12.07 -16.49 -10.76
N TYR A 46 -11.39 -16.42 -9.61
CA TYR A 46 -11.81 -17.15 -8.40
C TYR A 46 -12.70 -16.23 -7.57
N PRO A 47 -13.87 -16.72 -7.09
CA PRO A 47 -14.74 -15.93 -6.23
C PRO A 47 -14.10 -15.72 -4.85
N ILE A 48 -14.11 -14.49 -4.38
CA ILE A 48 -13.66 -14.12 -3.03
C ILE A 48 -14.74 -14.50 -2.04
N ASN A 49 -14.41 -15.41 -1.12
CA ASN A 49 -15.32 -15.88 -0.06
C ASN A 49 -15.34 -14.86 1.10
N THR A 50 -16.43 -14.10 1.21
CA THR A 50 -16.67 -13.06 2.23
C THR A 50 -17.38 -13.61 3.47
N ARG A 51 -17.01 -14.75 4.03
CA ARG A 51 -17.55 -15.20 5.30
C ARG A 51 -16.48 -15.21 6.38
N ASN A 52 -16.79 -14.55 7.49
CA ASN A 52 -16.24 -14.55 8.84
C ASN A 52 -15.53 -13.24 9.25
N LEU A 53 -16.34 -12.25 9.64
CA LEU A 53 -15.98 -11.20 10.58
C LEU A 53 -17.16 -10.98 11.54
N THR A 54 -17.45 -11.99 12.36
CA THR A 54 -18.18 -11.83 13.61
C THR A 54 -17.37 -12.54 14.66
N ASP A 55 -16.59 -11.76 15.40
CA ASP A 55 -15.79 -12.27 16.50
C ASP A 55 -16.59 -12.23 17.79
N GLU A 56 -16.90 -13.39 18.31
CA GLU A 56 -17.33 -13.60 19.67
C GLU A 56 -16.11 -13.58 20.59
N GLY A 57 -15.90 -12.46 21.26
CA GLY A 57 -14.83 -12.29 22.23
C GLY A 57 -15.19 -11.26 23.30
N GLY A 58 -15.99 -11.64 24.30
CA GLY A 58 -16.33 -10.83 25.47
C GLY A 58 -15.11 -10.52 26.34
N GLY A 59 -14.25 -9.59 25.94
CA GLY A 59 -13.17 -9.01 26.73
C GLY A 59 -13.54 -7.61 27.22
N ARG A 60 -13.38 -7.32 28.50
CA ARG A 60 -13.53 -5.97 29.08
C ARG A 60 -12.68 -4.99 28.27
N LEU A 61 -13.33 -4.06 27.56
CA LEU A 61 -12.69 -2.95 26.84
C LEU A 61 -11.81 -2.17 27.80
N ARG A 62 -10.53 -2.03 27.48
CA ARG A 62 -9.64 -1.09 28.18
C ARG A 62 -10.13 0.34 27.92
N HIS A 63 -9.98 1.25 28.89
CA HIS A 63 -10.42 2.64 28.76
C HIS A 63 -9.95 3.32 27.46
N GLY A 64 -8.78 2.93 26.95
CA GLY A 64 -8.26 3.39 25.68
C GLY A 64 -9.08 2.96 24.46
N ASP A 65 -9.64 1.75 24.50
CA ASP A 65 -10.42 1.21 23.37
C ASP A 65 -11.77 1.94 23.25
N ALA A 66 -12.39 2.32 24.37
CA ALA A 66 -13.63 3.09 24.39
C ALA A 66 -13.44 4.50 23.79
N ILE A 67 -12.32 5.15 24.07
CA ILE A 67 -11.98 6.45 23.46
C ILE A 67 -11.77 6.31 21.95
N ILE A 68 -11.04 5.30 21.54
CA ILE A 68 -10.81 5.01 20.12
C ILE A 68 -12.14 4.72 19.41
N GLN A 69 -13.01 3.90 19.99
CA GLN A 69 -14.34 3.62 19.43
C GLN A 69 -15.20 4.88 19.34
N TYR A 70 -15.20 5.73 20.38
CA TYR A 70 -15.92 7.00 20.36
C TYR A 70 -15.39 7.92 19.24
N VAL A 71 -14.09 8.09 19.14
CA VAL A 71 -13.47 8.89 18.06
C VAL A 71 -13.82 8.32 16.68
N MET A 72 -13.76 7.00 16.51
CA MET A 72 -14.15 6.33 15.27
C MET A 72 -15.64 6.53 14.95
N GLN A 73 -16.51 6.42 15.94
CA GLN A 73 -17.94 6.65 15.76
C GLN A 73 -18.24 8.10 15.38
N VAL A 74 -17.58 9.08 16.02
CA VAL A 74 -17.72 10.50 15.68
C VAL A 74 -17.13 10.82 14.31
N ALA A 75 -15.99 10.22 13.95
CA ALA A 75 -15.31 10.48 12.70
C ALA A 75 -16.01 9.85 11.49
N TYR A 76 -16.60 8.65 11.66
CA TYR A 76 -17.11 7.82 10.57
C TYR A 76 -18.57 7.40 10.73
N GLY A 77 -19.18 7.58 11.92
CA GLY A 77 -20.56 7.21 12.20
C GLY A 77 -21.58 8.12 11.50
N PRO A 78 -22.82 7.61 11.29
CA PRO A 78 -23.90 8.37 10.67
C PRO A 78 -24.45 9.46 11.60
N GLU A 79 -24.32 9.32 12.91
CA GLU A 79 -24.84 10.25 13.93
C GLU A 79 -23.70 10.83 14.75
N THR A 80 -23.68 12.16 14.88
CA THR A 80 -22.72 12.86 15.75
C THR A 80 -23.35 13.08 17.11
N PRO A 81 -22.73 12.58 18.22
CA PRO A 81 -23.18 12.91 19.58
C PRO A 81 -23.12 14.42 19.85
N PHE A 82 -23.89 14.91 20.85
CA PHE A 82 -24.08 16.34 21.13
C PHE A 82 -22.78 17.16 21.17
N PHE A 83 -21.67 16.61 21.70
CA PHE A 83 -20.33 17.25 21.66
C PHE A 83 -19.48 16.82 20.48
N GLY A 84 -19.97 15.97 19.59
CA GLY A 84 -19.21 15.42 18.46
C GLY A 84 -18.78 16.50 17.44
N TRP A 85 -19.55 17.59 17.30
CA TRP A 85 -19.24 18.67 16.38
C TRP A 85 -17.91 19.37 16.70
N LEU A 86 -17.62 19.59 18.00
CA LEU A 86 -16.36 20.19 18.42
C LEU A 86 -15.17 19.28 18.09
N LEU A 87 -15.30 17.99 18.41
CA LEU A 87 -14.30 17.00 18.07
C LEU A 87 -14.09 16.93 16.55
N LEU A 88 -15.16 16.94 15.77
CA LEU A 88 -15.08 16.98 14.30
C LEU A 88 -14.36 18.22 13.79
N ALA A 89 -14.61 19.39 14.38
CA ALA A 89 -13.91 20.63 14.02
C ALA A 89 -12.41 20.54 14.30
N VAL A 90 -12.04 20.00 15.46
CA VAL A 90 -10.63 19.76 15.82
C VAL A 90 -9.98 18.75 14.85
N LEU A 91 -10.62 17.61 14.60
CA LEU A 91 -10.10 16.61 13.67
C LEU A 91 -9.94 17.19 12.26
N ARG A 92 -10.87 18.09 11.86
CA ARG A 92 -10.78 18.77 10.56
C ARG A 92 -9.61 19.74 10.49
N GLY A 93 -9.39 20.51 11.54
CA GLY A 93 -8.22 21.40 11.65
C GLY A 93 -6.92 20.61 11.58
N MET A 94 -6.84 19.48 12.30
CA MET A 94 -5.67 18.59 12.24
C MET A 94 -5.48 17.98 10.84
N SER A 95 -6.56 17.63 10.13
CA SER A 95 -6.47 17.13 8.76
C SER A 95 -5.87 18.15 7.81
N TYR A 96 -6.26 19.42 7.91
CA TYR A 96 -5.66 20.48 7.09
C TYR A 96 -4.15 20.66 7.36
N LEU A 97 -3.74 20.57 8.63
CA LEU A 97 -2.32 20.61 8.98
C LEU A 97 -1.56 19.39 8.41
N TYR A 98 -2.15 18.22 8.52
CA TYR A 98 -1.58 16.99 7.95
C TYR A 98 -1.47 17.07 6.42
N GLU A 99 -2.54 17.50 5.75
CA GLU A 99 -2.59 17.70 4.30
C GLU A 99 -1.53 18.69 3.84
N PHE A 100 -1.43 19.84 4.52
CA PHE A 100 -0.37 20.83 4.26
C PHE A 100 1.01 20.21 4.38
N GLY A 101 1.29 19.43 5.43
CA GLY A 101 2.56 18.73 5.60
C GLY A 101 2.87 17.74 4.47
N VAL A 102 1.85 16.99 4.00
CA VAL A 102 1.97 16.08 2.85
C VAL A 102 2.28 16.86 1.58
N CYS A 103 1.53 17.94 1.30
CA CYS A 103 1.73 18.77 0.13
C CYS A 103 3.10 19.44 0.12
N CYS A 104 3.54 20.01 1.26
CA CYS A 104 4.88 20.58 1.40
C CYS A 104 5.96 19.56 1.10
N LYS A 105 5.88 18.36 1.68
CA LYS A 105 6.86 17.30 1.44
C LYS A 105 6.91 16.86 -0.01
N LEU A 106 5.75 16.69 -0.66
CA LEU A 106 5.69 16.39 -2.10
C LEU A 106 6.29 17.51 -2.95
N SER A 107 5.96 18.77 -2.64
CA SER A 107 6.53 19.92 -3.31
C SER A 107 8.06 19.96 -3.19
N MET A 108 8.61 19.62 -2.02
CA MET A 108 10.07 19.53 -1.83
C MET A 108 10.73 18.46 -2.73
N TYR A 109 10.05 17.34 -3.00
CA TYR A 109 10.52 16.35 -3.98
C TYR A 109 10.41 16.88 -5.42
N ASN A 110 9.31 17.56 -5.74
CA ASN A 110 9.03 18.02 -7.11
C ASN A 110 9.90 19.21 -7.51
N CYS A 111 10.26 20.09 -6.56
CA CYS A 111 11.19 21.21 -6.83
C CYS A 111 12.67 20.82 -6.65
N GLY A 112 12.98 19.55 -6.37
CA GLY A 112 14.35 19.05 -6.28
C GLY A 112 15.08 19.34 -4.96
N LEU A 113 14.41 19.93 -3.95
CA LEU A 113 15.00 20.14 -2.61
C LEU A 113 15.26 18.79 -1.91
N LEU A 114 14.39 17.81 -2.14
CA LEU A 114 14.59 16.43 -1.70
C LEU A 114 14.86 15.56 -2.94
N HIS A 115 15.95 14.80 -2.91
CA HIS A 115 16.33 13.95 -4.02
C HIS A 115 15.74 12.55 -3.84
N ARG A 116 15.15 12.02 -4.91
CA ARG A 116 14.76 10.61 -4.99
C ARG A 116 16.00 9.77 -5.29
N LYS A 117 16.14 8.66 -4.60
CA LYS A 117 17.23 7.72 -4.85
C LYS A 117 16.81 6.76 -5.96
N LYS A 118 17.64 6.62 -6.99
CA LYS A 118 17.44 5.68 -8.08
C LYS A 118 18.22 4.38 -7.81
N LEU A 119 17.63 3.25 -8.13
CA LEU A 119 18.27 1.94 -8.11
C LEU A 119 18.53 1.46 -9.55
N ASN A 120 19.55 0.63 -9.73
CA ASN A 120 19.85 0.04 -11.04
C ASN A 120 19.02 -1.25 -11.27
N CYS A 121 17.71 -1.16 -11.09
CA CYS A 121 16.74 -2.23 -11.34
C CYS A 121 15.37 -1.61 -11.51
N CYS A 122 14.41 -2.38 -12.04
CA CYS A 122 13.01 -1.95 -12.10
C CYS A 122 12.38 -1.95 -10.70
N VAL A 123 11.73 -0.84 -10.32
CA VAL A 123 11.07 -0.67 -9.01
C VAL A 123 9.58 -0.49 -9.20
N ILE A 124 8.81 -1.45 -8.72
CA ILE A 124 7.35 -1.45 -8.75
C ILE A 124 6.85 -1.19 -7.34
N SER A 125 6.03 -0.16 -7.18
CA SER A 125 5.36 0.13 -5.92
C SER A 125 3.92 -0.37 -5.96
N ILE A 126 3.52 -1.09 -4.93
CA ILE A 126 2.12 -1.47 -4.71
C ILE A 126 1.67 -0.82 -3.43
N GLY A 127 0.63 -0.02 -3.53
CA GLY A 127 0.15 0.74 -2.38
C GLY A 127 -1.32 1.12 -2.49
N ASN A 128 -1.75 1.98 -1.59
CA ASN A 128 -3.07 2.57 -1.60
C ASN A 128 -3.02 3.99 -1.02
N ILE A 129 -4.09 4.73 -1.25
CA ILE A 129 -4.23 6.10 -0.74
C ILE A 129 -5.00 6.15 0.59
N THR A 130 -5.67 5.05 0.97
CA THR A 130 -6.48 4.97 2.20
C THR A 130 -5.79 4.13 3.28
N VAL A 131 -6.18 4.33 4.54
CA VAL A 131 -5.86 3.41 5.64
C VAL A 131 -6.80 2.22 5.56
N GLY A 132 -6.27 1.01 5.72
CA GLY A 132 -7.06 -0.23 5.74
C GLY A 132 -6.51 -1.31 4.82
N GLY A 133 -7.20 -2.44 4.82
CA GLY A 133 -6.86 -3.63 4.04
C GLY A 133 -7.43 -3.57 2.63
N THR A 134 -6.70 -3.02 1.68
CA THR A 134 -7.11 -2.93 0.26
C THR A 134 -6.53 -4.06 -0.60
N GLY A 135 -6.03 -5.13 0.03
CA GLY A 135 -5.45 -6.26 -0.71
C GLY A 135 -4.03 -6.02 -1.26
N LYS A 136 -3.26 -5.07 -0.70
CA LYS A 136 -1.87 -4.77 -1.12
C LYS A 136 -0.97 -6.01 -1.10
N THR A 137 -0.90 -6.66 0.04
CA THR A 137 -0.04 -7.83 0.26
C THR A 137 -0.34 -8.99 -0.69
N PRO A 138 -1.60 -9.42 -0.88
CA PRO A 138 -1.93 -10.42 -1.90
C PRO A 138 -1.59 -10.00 -3.32
N THR A 139 -1.77 -8.72 -3.66
CA THR A 139 -1.43 -8.19 -4.99
C THR A 139 0.09 -8.21 -5.19
N ALA A 140 0.86 -7.78 -4.20
CA ALA A 140 2.33 -7.82 -4.23
C ALA A 140 2.85 -9.26 -4.42
N GLN A 141 2.27 -10.21 -3.69
CA GLN A 141 2.59 -11.63 -3.81
C GLN A 141 2.30 -12.19 -5.21
N LYS A 142 1.11 -11.88 -5.74
CA LYS A 142 0.70 -12.34 -7.08
C LYS A 142 1.59 -11.74 -8.16
N MET A 143 1.86 -10.45 -8.09
CA MET A 143 2.74 -9.76 -9.06
C MET A 143 4.15 -10.31 -8.99
N ALA A 144 4.71 -10.53 -7.79
CA ALA A 144 6.02 -11.14 -7.61
C ALA A 144 6.11 -12.53 -8.24
N ALA A 145 5.08 -13.37 -8.03
CA ALA A 145 5.03 -14.72 -8.60
C ALA A 145 4.96 -14.68 -10.14
N ILE A 146 4.17 -13.76 -10.71
CA ILE A 146 4.06 -13.58 -12.18
C ILE A 146 5.41 -13.15 -12.76
N ILE A 147 6.05 -12.12 -12.21
CA ILE A 147 7.32 -11.60 -12.73
C ILE A 147 8.43 -12.64 -12.58
N LYS A 148 8.44 -13.40 -11.48
CA LYS A 148 9.36 -14.54 -11.33
C LYS A 148 9.12 -15.61 -12.39
N SER A 149 7.85 -15.94 -12.70
CA SER A 149 7.54 -16.93 -13.74
C SER A 149 7.99 -16.51 -15.14
N MET A 150 8.22 -15.21 -15.34
CA MET A 150 8.80 -14.63 -16.55
C MET A 150 10.34 -14.75 -16.60
N GLY A 151 10.96 -15.27 -15.53
CA GLY A 151 12.41 -15.49 -15.45
C GLY A 151 13.21 -14.40 -14.76
N TYR A 152 12.57 -13.33 -14.25
CA TYR A 152 13.27 -12.24 -13.56
C TYR A 152 13.59 -12.57 -12.10
N ARG A 153 14.70 -12.06 -11.62
CA ARG A 153 15.07 -12.09 -10.20
C ARG A 153 14.32 -11.00 -9.43
N VAL A 154 13.24 -11.41 -8.79
CA VAL A 154 12.34 -10.53 -8.02
C VAL A 154 12.73 -10.53 -6.56
N VAL A 155 12.71 -9.37 -5.92
CA VAL A 155 12.84 -9.20 -4.47
C VAL A 155 11.69 -8.36 -3.94
N ILE A 156 11.10 -8.76 -2.81
CA ILE A 156 10.06 -7.98 -2.15
C ILE A 156 10.66 -7.17 -1.01
N LEU A 157 10.34 -5.88 -0.99
CA LEU A 157 10.65 -4.98 0.13
C LEU A 157 9.39 -4.70 0.93
N ASN A 158 9.36 -5.15 2.18
CA ASN A 158 8.29 -4.86 3.12
C ASN A 158 8.79 -3.91 4.23
N ARG A 159 7.91 -3.11 4.82
CA ARG A 159 8.24 -2.15 5.89
C ARG A 159 8.69 -2.83 7.17
N GLY A 160 8.27 -4.07 7.40
CA GLY A 160 8.39 -4.72 8.69
C GLY A 160 7.42 -4.12 9.71
N TYR A 161 6.14 -3.98 9.33
CA TYR A 161 5.12 -3.50 10.25
C TYR A 161 5.00 -4.49 11.43
N ARG A 162 4.99 -3.97 12.66
CA ARG A 162 5.06 -4.76 13.91
C ARG A 162 6.28 -5.67 14.03
N SER A 163 7.31 -5.46 13.24
CA SER A 163 8.60 -6.15 13.38
C SER A 163 9.30 -5.70 14.67
N HIS A 164 9.89 -6.66 15.38
CA HIS A 164 10.76 -6.42 16.54
C HIS A 164 12.23 -6.44 16.14
N TRP A 165 12.55 -6.35 14.85
CA TRP A 165 13.89 -6.28 14.33
C TRP A 165 14.50 -4.89 14.59
N GLY A 166 15.49 -4.83 15.48
CA GLY A 166 16.10 -3.57 15.92
C GLY A 166 17.11 -2.95 14.94
N LYS A 167 17.37 -3.58 13.78
CA LYS A 167 18.34 -3.09 12.79
C LYS A 167 17.64 -2.39 11.61
N GLU A 168 18.39 -1.60 10.84
CA GLU A 168 17.89 -0.85 9.70
C GLU A 168 17.38 -1.74 8.56
N LEU A 169 18.02 -2.92 8.38
CA LEU A 169 17.69 -3.91 7.35
C LEU A 169 17.63 -5.30 7.97
N GLY A 170 16.67 -6.11 7.54
CA GLY A 170 16.53 -7.52 7.88
C GLY A 170 16.20 -8.36 6.67
N VAL A 171 16.95 -9.43 6.43
CA VAL A 171 16.63 -10.43 5.41
C VAL A 171 15.74 -11.48 6.05
N VAL A 172 14.45 -11.46 5.69
CA VAL A 172 13.49 -12.45 6.19
C VAL A 172 13.70 -13.78 5.52
N SER A 173 13.91 -13.75 4.20
CA SER A 173 14.19 -14.93 3.37
C SER A 173 15.08 -14.54 2.19
N ASP A 174 15.98 -15.44 1.78
CA ASP A 174 16.71 -15.37 0.51
C ASP A 174 15.97 -16.05 -0.66
N GLY A 175 14.73 -16.48 -0.41
CA GLY A 175 13.93 -17.25 -1.34
C GLY A 175 14.01 -18.77 -1.12
N ASN A 176 15.10 -19.29 -0.53
CA ASN A 176 15.28 -20.71 -0.25
C ASN A 176 15.13 -21.01 1.25
N LYS A 177 15.68 -20.13 2.08
CA LYS A 177 15.66 -20.27 3.54
C LYS A 177 15.03 -19.05 4.20
N ILE A 178 14.22 -19.27 5.23
CA ILE A 178 13.69 -18.24 6.11
C ILE A 178 14.64 -18.09 7.30
N PHE A 179 15.10 -16.86 7.56
CA PHE A 179 16.09 -16.54 8.59
C PHE A 179 15.48 -15.91 9.83
N MET A 180 14.23 -15.44 9.75
CA MET A 180 13.54 -14.74 10.81
C MET A 180 12.26 -15.42 11.21
N THR A 181 11.88 -15.28 12.47
CA THR A 181 10.57 -15.67 12.99
C THR A 181 9.52 -14.61 12.64
N ALA A 182 8.22 -14.93 12.78
CA ALA A 182 7.14 -13.97 12.60
C ALA A 182 7.24 -12.78 13.59
N TYR A 183 7.73 -13.03 14.81
CA TYR A 183 7.97 -11.99 15.81
C TYR A 183 9.04 -10.98 15.37
N GLU A 184 10.13 -11.46 14.79
CA GLU A 184 11.22 -10.61 14.31
C GLU A 184 10.85 -9.87 13.02
N ALA A 185 10.27 -10.57 12.04
CA ALA A 185 9.97 -10.03 10.72
C ALA A 185 8.69 -9.19 10.65
N GLY A 186 7.73 -9.47 11.54
CA GLY A 186 6.33 -9.09 11.41
C GLY A 186 5.53 -10.09 10.57
N ASP A 187 4.24 -10.25 10.89
CA ASP A 187 3.39 -11.29 10.34
C ASP A 187 3.30 -11.26 8.80
N GLU A 188 3.16 -10.06 8.22
CA GLU A 188 3.02 -9.89 6.77
C GLU A 188 4.27 -10.32 6.01
N ALA A 189 5.45 -9.86 6.45
CA ALA A 189 6.71 -10.19 5.79
C ALA A 189 7.07 -11.68 5.96
N TYR A 190 6.78 -12.25 7.13
CA TYR A 190 6.95 -13.68 7.37
C TYR A 190 6.03 -14.54 6.51
N LEU A 191 4.73 -14.13 6.38
CA LEU A 191 3.78 -14.80 5.50
C LEU A 191 4.25 -14.77 4.04
N MET A 192 4.71 -13.61 3.55
CA MET A 192 5.29 -13.50 2.20
C MET A 192 6.45 -14.46 1.99
N ALA A 193 7.39 -14.52 2.93
CA ALA A 193 8.53 -15.43 2.85
C ALA A 193 8.12 -16.90 2.81
N LYS A 194 7.03 -17.25 3.50
CA LYS A 194 6.47 -18.62 3.54
C LYS A 194 5.73 -19.00 2.27
N THR A 195 5.02 -18.05 1.67
CA THR A 195 4.14 -18.31 0.51
C THR A 195 4.80 -18.13 -0.84
N LEU A 196 6.00 -17.53 -0.86
CA LEU A 196 6.72 -17.18 -2.09
C LEU A 196 8.11 -17.87 -2.17
N PRO A 197 8.16 -19.19 -2.35
CA PRO A 197 9.43 -19.88 -2.49
C PRO A 197 10.22 -19.35 -3.70
N GLY A 198 11.51 -19.13 -3.50
CA GLY A 198 12.42 -18.60 -4.51
C GLY A 198 12.28 -17.09 -4.76
N ILE A 199 11.58 -16.35 -3.89
CA ILE A 199 11.53 -14.89 -3.91
C ILE A 199 12.04 -14.37 -2.57
N PRO A 200 13.16 -13.65 -2.54
CA PRO A 200 13.68 -13.05 -1.32
C PRO A 200 12.73 -11.98 -0.78
N VAL A 201 12.63 -11.90 0.55
CA VAL A 201 11.84 -10.91 1.28
C VAL A 201 12.74 -10.16 2.25
N ILE A 202 12.78 -8.84 2.15
CA ILE A 202 13.61 -7.96 2.97
C ILE A 202 12.71 -6.97 3.71
N ILE A 203 12.98 -6.76 4.99
CA ILE A 203 12.32 -5.74 5.80
C ILE A 203 13.24 -4.57 6.11
N GLY A 204 12.64 -3.38 6.23
CA GLY A 204 13.33 -2.19 6.69
C GLY A 204 12.54 -0.92 6.41
N LYS A 205 12.71 0.10 7.24
CA LYS A 205 12.01 1.39 7.10
C LYS A 205 12.55 2.22 5.93
N ASN A 206 13.86 2.15 5.71
CA ASN A 206 14.54 2.86 4.63
C ASN A 206 14.64 1.98 3.38
N ARG A 207 13.68 2.15 2.46
CA ARG A 207 13.60 1.35 1.23
C ARG A 207 14.80 1.54 0.29
N ALA A 208 15.48 2.68 0.37
CA ALA A 208 16.66 2.91 -0.43
C ALA A 208 17.86 2.05 0.04
N VAL A 209 17.96 1.78 1.35
CA VAL A 209 18.98 0.89 1.91
C VAL A 209 18.63 -0.57 1.58
N THR A 210 17.38 -0.99 1.85
CA THR A 210 16.95 -2.36 1.54
C THR A 210 16.97 -2.65 0.05
N GLY A 211 16.61 -1.68 -0.79
CA GLY A 211 16.66 -1.82 -2.25
C GLY A 211 18.10 -1.92 -2.77
N ARG A 212 19.02 -1.10 -2.26
CA ARG A 212 20.43 -1.23 -2.62
C ARG A 212 20.98 -2.61 -2.27
N TYR A 213 20.66 -3.10 -1.07
CA TYR A 213 21.05 -4.46 -0.67
C TYR A 213 20.47 -5.52 -1.61
N ALA A 214 19.19 -5.38 -2.01
CA ALA A 214 18.56 -6.30 -2.95
C ALA A 214 19.29 -6.34 -4.30
N VAL A 215 19.70 -5.19 -4.83
CA VAL A 215 20.46 -5.11 -6.09
C VAL A 215 21.88 -5.68 -5.93
N GLU A 216 22.62 -5.24 -4.92
CA GLU A 216 24.05 -5.56 -4.77
C GLU A 216 24.31 -6.98 -4.26
N LYS A 217 23.44 -7.51 -3.41
CA LYS A 217 23.65 -8.81 -2.74
C LYS A 217 22.78 -9.94 -3.27
N LEU A 218 21.59 -9.61 -3.80
CA LEU A 218 20.66 -10.61 -4.33
C LEU A 218 20.49 -10.51 -5.85
N ASN A 219 21.25 -9.59 -6.49
CA ASN A 219 21.18 -9.34 -7.93
C ASN A 219 19.74 -9.12 -8.44
N ALA A 220 18.94 -8.35 -7.69
CA ALA A 220 17.56 -8.06 -8.03
C ALA A 220 17.46 -7.30 -9.36
N GLU A 221 16.66 -7.81 -10.29
CA GLU A 221 16.29 -7.15 -11.54
C GLU A 221 14.98 -6.37 -11.39
N VAL A 222 14.09 -6.90 -10.54
CA VAL A 222 12.82 -6.27 -10.20
C VAL A 222 12.63 -6.24 -8.69
N ILE A 223 12.28 -5.08 -8.18
CA ILE A 223 11.92 -4.87 -6.78
C ILE A 223 10.44 -4.57 -6.70
N ILE A 224 9.71 -5.27 -5.85
CA ILE A 224 8.33 -4.96 -5.50
C ILE A 224 8.29 -4.36 -4.09
N MET A 225 7.80 -3.13 -3.98
CA MET A 225 7.57 -2.49 -2.70
C MET A 225 6.14 -2.73 -2.24
N ASP A 226 5.96 -3.49 -1.17
CA ASP A 226 4.68 -3.59 -0.49
C ASP A 226 4.44 -2.38 0.40
N ASP A 227 3.24 -1.78 0.28
CA ASP A 227 2.83 -0.51 0.89
C ASP A 227 3.82 0.63 0.56
N GLY A 228 4.17 0.75 -0.74
CA GLY A 228 5.21 1.65 -1.24
C GLY A 228 4.75 3.05 -1.64
N TYR A 229 3.44 3.31 -1.83
CA TYR A 229 2.93 4.53 -2.45
C TYR A 229 3.35 5.83 -1.74
N GLN A 230 3.40 5.84 -0.40
CA GLN A 230 3.86 6.97 0.41
C GLN A 230 5.39 7.04 0.56
N HIS A 231 6.13 6.10 -0.04
CA HIS A 231 7.59 6.08 0.09
C HIS A 231 8.28 6.85 -1.04
N TRP A 232 8.21 8.17 -1.00
CA TRP A 232 8.67 9.09 -2.07
C TRP A 232 10.20 9.20 -2.20
N GLN A 233 10.96 8.65 -1.26
CA GLN A 233 12.43 8.71 -1.26
C GLN A 233 13.08 7.83 -2.34
N LEU A 234 12.36 6.83 -2.85
CA LEU A 234 12.82 5.92 -3.88
C LEU A 234 12.11 6.23 -5.19
N GLU A 235 12.87 6.34 -6.28
CA GLU A 235 12.32 6.44 -7.63
C GLU A 235 11.65 5.11 -7.99
N ARG A 236 10.50 5.17 -8.64
CA ARG A 236 9.70 4.01 -9.03
C ARG A 236 9.43 4.09 -10.52
N ASP A 237 9.45 2.94 -11.17
CA ASP A 237 9.18 2.80 -12.60
C ASP A 237 7.70 2.51 -12.83
N LEU A 238 7.00 1.96 -11.81
CA LEU A 238 5.56 1.71 -11.83
C LEU A 238 4.95 1.89 -10.44
N ASP A 239 3.89 2.69 -10.34
CA ASP A 239 3.09 2.90 -9.12
C ASP A 239 1.69 2.30 -9.26
N VAL A 240 1.47 1.11 -8.71
CA VAL A 240 0.16 0.43 -8.68
C VAL A 240 -0.61 0.86 -7.44
N VAL A 241 -1.72 1.55 -7.64
CA VAL A 241 -2.58 2.04 -6.55
C VAL A 241 -3.85 1.20 -6.47
N LEU A 242 -4.05 0.57 -5.31
CA LEU A 242 -5.22 -0.25 -5.04
C LEU A 242 -6.32 0.59 -4.39
N VAL A 243 -7.52 0.50 -4.93
CA VAL A 243 -8.71 1.16 -4.42
C VAL A 243 -9.73 0.10 -4.02
N ASP A 244 -10.23 0.19 -2.77
CA ASP A 244 -11.31 -0.65 -2.29
C ASP A 244 -12.63 -0.18 -2.91
N THR A 245 -13.31 -1.04 -3.66
CA THR A 245 -14.57 -0.71 -4.32
C THR A 245 -15.75 -0.56 -3.38
N LEU A 246 -15.68 -1.11 -2.16
CA LEU A 246 -16.74 -1.04 -1.16
C LEU A 246 -16.69 0.28 -0.37
N ASN A 247 -15.49 0.80 -0.12
CA ASN A 247 -15.27 2.03 0.64
C ASN A 247 -14.15 2.86 0.03
N MET A 248 -14.30 3.23 -1.23
CA MET A 248 -13.25 3.80 -2.09
C MET A 248 -12.37 4.84 -1.39
N PHE A 249 -12.98 5.91 -0.88
CA PHE A 249 -12.25 7.04 -0.30
C PHE A 249 -12.80 7.47 1.07
N GLY A 250 -13.67 6.63 1.67
CA GLY A 250 -14.32 6.94 2.94
C GLY A 250 -15.11 8.24 2.88
N ASN A 251 -14.85 9.15 3.81
CA ASN A 251 -15.49 10.47 3.85
C ASN A 251 -14.74 11.55 3.01
N GLY A 252 -13.76 11.16 2.20
CA GLY A 252 -12.99 12.06 1.35
C GLY A 252 -12.03 13.01 2.10
N CYS A 253 -11.83 12.80 3.39
CA CYS A 253 -10.91 13.60 4.19
C CYS A 253 -9.60 12.83 4.44
N VAL A 254 -8.51 13.56 4.57
CA VAL A 254 -7.25 13.00 5.02
C VAL A 254 -7.26 12.74 6.53
N LEU A 255 -6.33 11.93 7.00
CA LEU A 255 -6.11 11.70 8.42
C LEU A 255 -5.96 13.02 9.20
N PRO A 256 -6.43 13.10 10.45
CA PRO A 256 -7.16 12.08 11.21
C PRO A 256 -8.69 12.13 11.03
N ARG A 257 -9.25 13.10 10.30
CA ARG A 257 -10.70 13.24 10.09
C ARG A 257 -11.28 12.14 9.19
N GLY A 258 -10.48 11.62 8.28
CA GLY A 258 -10.85 10.61 7.29
C GLY A 258 -9.84 9.48 7.20
N THR A 259 -10.01 8.64 6.17
CA THR A 259 -9.17 7.48 5.93
C THR A 259 -8.04 7.73 4.93
N LEU A 260 -8.03 8.90 4.29
CA LEU A 260 -7.02 9.19 3.28
C LEU A 260 -5.65 9.46 3.93
N ARG A 261 -4.61 8.82 3.42
CA ARG A 261 -3.19 9.06 3.77
C ARG A 261 -2.62 10.28 3.04
N GLU A 262 -3.26 10.65 1.93
CA GLU A 262 -2.89 11.77 1.04
C GLU A 262 -4.15 12.35 0.39
N PRO A 263 -4.11 13.60 -0.09
CA PRO A 263 -5.19 14.18 -0.90
C PRO A 263 -5.51 13.31 -2.13
N LEU A 264 -6.78 13.32 -2.57
CA LEU A 264 -7.25 12.51 -3.71
C LEU A 264 -6.55 12.86 -5.02
N GLU A 265 -6.14 14.11 -5.18
CA GLU A 265 -5.40 14.61 -6.35
C GLU A 265 -4.10 13.84 -6.57
N ASN A 266 -3.54 13.30 -5.49
CA ASN A 266 -2.31 12.51 -5.54
C ASN A 266 -2.50 11.11 -6.17
N LEU A 267 -3.73 10.67 -6.43
CA LEU A 267 -3.99 9.48 -7.23
C LEU A 267 -3.44 9.59 -8.65
N SER A 268 -3.33 10.80 -9.17
CA SER A 268 -2.75 11.07 -10.50
C SER A 268 -1.28 10.68 -10.64
N ARG A 269 -0.60 10.34 -9.54
CA ARG A 269 0.78 9.80 -9.57
C ARG A 269 0.84 8.29 -9.82
N GLY A 270 -0.29 7.60 -9.68
CA GLY A 270 -0.41 6.17 -10.02
C GLY A 270 -0.51 6.00 -11.53
N ASP A 271 0.00 4.86 -12.03
CA ASP A 271 0.04 4.48 -13.45
C ASP A 271 -1.20 3.61 -13.88
#